data_fec9a4425367162bcbc199cc3e365229
#
_entry.id   fec9a4425367162bcbc199cc3e365229
#
_cell.length_a   1.000
_cell.length_b   1.000
_cell.length_c   1.000
_cell.angle_alpha   90.00
_cell.angle_beta   90.00
_cell.angle_gamma   90.00
#
_symmetry.space_group_name_H-M   'P 1'
#
loop_
_entity.id
_entity.type
_entity.pdbx_description
1 polymer ?
#
loop_
_entity_poly.entity_id
_entity_poly.type
_entity_poly.pdbx_seq_one_letter_code
_entity_poly.pdbx_strand_id
1 'polypeptide(L)'
;MDARSIAATAANKGFLTAATDVDVNFSKPKYFFDKNIYANRVFDSKGVADPSVEIQFGPNIKDWPAMSALPENMVLKVVSEIHDPVTTTDELIPSGETSSFRSNPLGLAEFALSRKDPEYVGRAKEIQKAQKAIESGECAGKAVPEVAEIMGVVKKKFPEASHENMGFGSTIFAVKPGDGSAREQAASCQKVLGGWANIANEYATKRYRSNLINWGMLPF
;
A
#
# COMPACT_ATOMS: atom_id res chain seq x y z
N MET A 1 -3.01 -18.35 27.37
CA MET A 1 -4.27 -18.38 28.16
C MET A 1 -5.43 -18.33 27.18
N ASP A 2 -6.46 -19.14 27.39
CA ASP A 2 -7.70 -19.05 26.60
C ASP A 2 -8.60 -17.91 27.11
N ALA A 3 -9.59 -17.51 26.30
CA ALA A 3 -10.45 -16.37 26.61
C ALA A 3 -11.25 -16.53 27.93
N ARG A 4 -11.60 -17.74 28.31
CA ARG A 4 -12.35 -18.01 29.56
C ARG A 4 -11.46 -17.80 30.77
N SER A 5 -10.20 -18.29 30.74
CA SER A 5 -9.22 -18.07 31.82
C SER A 5 -8.83 -16.59 31.93
N ILE A 6 -8.79 -15.84 30.82
CA ILE A 6 -8.60 -14.40 30.83
C ILE A 6 -9.78 -13.70 31.52
N ALA A 7 -11.02 -14.06 31.16
CA ALA A 7 -12.22 -13.52 31.80
C ALA A 7 -12.31 -13.86 33.29
N ALA A 8 -11.97 -15.09 33.68
CA ALA A 8 -11.93 -15.51 35.07
C ALA A 8 -10.90 -14.71 35.90
N THR A 9 -9.71 -14.51 35.33
CA THR A 9 -8.63 -13.71 35.92
C THR A 9 -9.06 -12.23 36.08
N ALA A 10 -9.72 -11.68 35.09
CA ALA A 10 -10.24 -10.31 35.17
C ALA A 10 -11.36 -10.18 36.22
N ALA A 11 -12.28 -11.14 36.28
CA ALA A 11 -13.36 -11.18 37.30
C ALA A 11 -12.80 -11.31 38.71
N ASN A 12 -11.66 -12.02 38.88
CA ASN A 12 -10.95 -12.16 40.14
C ASN A 12 -9.87 -11.07 40.34
N LYS A 13 -10.17 -9.84 39.95
CA LYS A 13 -9.31 -8.65 40.19
C LYS A 13 -7.87 -8.77 39.70
N GLY A 14 -7.63 -9.58 38.67
CA GLY A 14 -6.32 -9.79 38.07
C GLY A 14 -5.50 -10.95 38.69
N PHE A 15 -6.00 -11.64 39.69
CA PHE A 15 -5.36 -12.87 40.20
C PHE A 15 -5.54 -13.99 39.19
N LEU A 16 -4.45 -14.62 38.78
CA LEU A 16 -4.47 -15.72 37.83
C LEU A 16 -5.42 -16.83 38.29
N THR A 17 -6.48 -17.04 37.55
CA THR A 17 -7.58 -17.92 37.92
C THR A 17 -7.96 -18.80 36.73
N ALA A 18 -8.08 -20.10 36.96
CA ALA A 18 -8.57 -21.01 35.95
C ALA A 18 -10.08 -20.77 35.71
N ALA A 19 -10.55 -20.99 34.49
CA ALA A 19 -11.96 -20.83 34.16
C ALA A 19 -12.88 -21.82 34.93
N THR A 20 -12.30 -22.93 35.35
CA THR A 20 -12.99 -23.96 36.18
C THR A 20 -13.16 -23.57 37.64
N ASP A 21 -12.40 -22.58 38.12
CA ASP A 21 -12.38 -22.15 39.52
C ASP A 21 -13.33 -21.00 39.81
N VAL A 22 -14.06 -20.54 38.78
CA VAL A 22 -15.07 -19.48 38.90
C VAL A 22 -16.46 -20.06 38.72
N ASP A 23 -17.31 -19.85 39.71
CA ASP A 23 -18.72 -20.22 39.62
C ASP A 23 -19.44 -19.20 38.70
N VAL A 24 -19.59 -19.59 37.44
CA VAL A 24 -20.22 -18.74 36.41
C VAL A 24 -21.53 -19.38 35.98
N ASN A 25 -22.59 -18.62 36.02
CA ASN A 25 -23.85 -19.03 35.42
C ASN A 25 -23.72 -18.98 33.88
N PHE A 26 -23.49 -20.13 33.28
CA PHE A 26 -23.39 -20.31 31.82
C PHE A 26 -24.75 -20.32 31.12
N SER A 27 -25.71 -19.52 31.55
CA SER A 27 -26.94 -19.36 30.79
C SER A 27 -26.62 -18.91 29.38
N LYS A 28 -27.06 -19.70 28.39
CA LYS A 28 -26.89 -19.30 26.99
C LYS A 28 -27.69 -18.02 26.73
N PRO A 29 -27.03 -16.93 26.29
CA PRO A 29 -27.78 -15.74 25.92
C PRO A 29 -28.78 -16.10 24.80
N LYS A 30 -29.97 -15.53 24.88
CA LYS A 30 -30.97 -15.68 23.82
C LYS A 30 -30.50 -14.83 22.65
N TYR A 31 -29.96 -15.48 21.64
CA TYR A 31 -29.66 -14.82 20.37
C TYR A 31 -30.93 -14.68 19.54
N PHE A 32 -31.17 -13.52 19.01
CA PHE A 32 -32.18 -13.29 17.99
C PHE A 32 -31.55 -12.53 16.84
N PHE A 33 -32.03 -12.81 15.64
CA PHE A 33 -31.63 -12.09 14.44
C PHE A 33 -32.66 -11.01 14.14
N ASP A 34 -32.24 -9.76 14.19
CA ASP A 34 -33.05 -8.64 13.73
C ASP A 34 -32.58 -8.18 12.34
N LYS A 35 -33.36 -8.53 11.33
CA LYS A 35 -33.08 -8.16 9.93
C LYS A 35 -33.04 -6.64 9.71
N ASN A 36 -33.71 -5.86 10.57
CA ASN A 36 -33.77 -4.41 10.44
C ASN A 36 -32.40 -3.77 10.68
N ILE A 37 -31.52 -4.42 11.45
CA ILE A 37 -30.14 -3.97 11.64
C ILE A 37 -29.42 -3.86 10.29
N TYR A 38 -29.65 -4.80 9.39
CA TYR A 38 -29.08 -4.79 8.04
C TYR A 38 -29.89 -3.92 7.08
N ALA A 39 -31.22 -4.03 7.09
CA ALA A 39 -32.10 -3.27 6.21
C ALA A 39 -31.90 -1.75 6.34
N ASN A 40 -31.60 -1.26 7.55
CA ASN A 40 -31.33 0.16 7.80
C ASN A 40 -29.93 0.64 7.43
N ARG A 41 -29.01 -0.25 7.02
CA ARG A 41 -27.61 0.07 6.72
C ARG A 41 -27.20 -0.21 5.29
N VAL A 42 -28.00 -0.98 4.57
CA VAL A 42 -27.70 -1.40 3.21
C VAL A 42 -28.80 -0.91 2.29
N PHE A 43 -28.42 -0.17 1.27
CA PHE A 43 -29.31 0.12 0.15
C PHE A 43 -29.57 -1.18 -0.62
N ASP A 44 -30.83 -1.60 -0.67
CA ASP A 44 -31.23 -2.80 -1.41
C ASP A 44 -32.12 -2.39 -2.59
N SER A 45 -31.52 -2.34 -3.77
CA SER A 45 -32.19 -2.08 -5.03
C SER A 45 -32.98 -3.29 -5.54
N LYS A 46 -32.92 -4.43 -4.84
CA LYS A 46 -33.55 -5.72 -5.23
C LYS A 46 -33.16 -6.17 -6.66
N GLY A 47 -31.94 -5.89 -7.04
CA GLY A 47 -31.40 -6.24 -8.34
C GLY A 47 -31.87 -5.33 -9.50
N VAL A 48 -32.56 -4.26 -9.21
CA VAL A 48 -32.97 -3.28 -10.23
C VAL A 48 -32.05 -2.06 -10.13
N ALA A 49 -31.39 -1.72 -11.23
CA ALA A 49 -30.56 -0.53 -11.30
C ALA A 49 -31.43 0.74 -11.21
N ASP A 50 -31.07 1.66 -10.33
CA ASP A 50 -31.71 2.97 -10.24
C ASP A 50 -30.65 4.04 -10.57
N PRO A 51 -30.69 4.61 -11.79
CA PRO A 51 -29.72 5.60 -12.24
C PRO A 51 -29.85 6.97 -11.51
N SER A 52 -30.91 7.17 -10.72
CA SER A 52 -31.07 8.38 -9.91
C SER A 52 -30.29 8.34 -8.60
N VAL A 53 -29.78 7.17 -8.20
CA VAL A 53 -29.04 7.01 -6.96
C VAL A 53 -27.60 7.40 -7.18
N GLU A 54 -27.15 8.43 -6.46
CA GLU A 54 -25.76 8.87 -6.46
C GLU A 54 -24.97 8.22 -5.31
N ILE A 55 -23.73 7.83 -5.62
CA ILE A 55 -22.79 7.36 -4.59
C ILE A 55 -22.14 8.59 -3.95
N GLN A 56 -22.38 8.78 -2.66
CA GLN A 56 -21.70 9.83 -1.88
C GLN A 56 -20.57 9.22 -1.06
N PHE A 57 -19.35 9.63 -1.38
CA PHE A 57 -18.18 9.20 -0.62
C PHE A 57 -18.10 9.89 0.74
N GLY A 58 -17.71 9.14 1.76
CA GLY A 58 -17.32 9.72 3.05
C GLY A 58 -16.07 10.60 2.92
N PRO A 59 -15.70 11.37 3.95
CA PRO A 59 -14.66 12.40 3.87
C PRO A 59 -13.29 11.88 3.49
N ASN A 60 -12.95 10.65 3.84
CA ASN A 60 -11.66 10.01 3.54
C ASN A 60 -11.75 8.90 2.48
N ILE A 61 -12.80 8.86 1.69
CA ILE A 61 -12.93 7.94 0.57
C ILE A 61 -12.62 8.70 -0.71
N LYS A 62 -11.60 8.25 -1.44
CA LYS A 62 -11.15 8.84 -2.71
C LYS A 62 -10.91 7.74 -3.73
N ASP A 63 -11.14 8.07 -4.99
CA ASP A 63 -10.81 7.18 -6.09
C ASP A 63 -9.30 6.94 -6.20
N TRP A 64 -8.94 5.83 -6.82
CA TRP A 64 -7.57 5.56 -7.19
C TRP A 64 -7.09 6.58 -8.23
N PRO A 65 -5.86 7.10 -8.09
CA PRO A 65 -5.29 7.94 -9.14
C PRO A 65 -5.01 7.10 -10.39
N ALA A 66 -4.96 7.74 -11.54
CA ALA A 66 -4.42 7.12 -12.74
C ALA A 66 -2.95 6.71 -12.47
N MET A 67 -2.61 5.50 -12.87
CA MET A 67 -1.27 4.93 -12.68
C MET A 67 -0.71 4.47 -14.01
N SER A 68 0.54 4.86 -14.29
CA SER A 68 1.24 4.51 -15.51
C SER A 68 1.41 2.99 -15.64
N ALA A 69 1.16 2.48 -16.83
CA ALA A 69 1.57 1.13 -17.19
C ALA A 69 3.11 1.05 -17.32
N LEU A 70 3.68 -0.15 -17.15
CA LEU A 70 5.09 -0.34 -17.41
C LEU A 70 5.37 -0.22 -18.91
N PRO A 71 6.33 0.61 -19.32
CA PRO A 71 6.76 0.70 -20.70
C PRO A 71 7.66 -0.49 -21.07
N GLU A 72 7.97 -0.64 -22.35
CA GLU A 72 8.88 -1.66 -22.85
C GLU A 72 10.28 -1.50 -22.26
N ASN A 73 10.76 -0.26 -22.19
CA ASN A 73 12.06 0.09 -21.60
C ASN A 73 11.84 1.05 -20.45
N MET A 74 12.59 0.90 -19.36
CA MET A 74 12.45 1.75 -18.19
C MET A 74 13.77 2.15 -17.58
N VAL A 75 13.82 3.35 -17.07
CA VAL A 75 14.87 3.82 -16.18
C VAL A 75 14.30 3.89 -14.77
N LEU A 76 14.93 3.18 -13.85
CA LEU A 76 14.53 3.12 -12.45
C LEU A 76 15.52 3.91 -11.61
N LYS A 77 15.01 4.86 -10.83
CA LYS A 77 15.81 5.53 -9.79
C LYS A 77 15.61 4.81 -8.46
N VAL A 78 16.72 4.41 -7.83
CA VAL A 78 16.70 3.96 -6.44
C VAL A 78 16.46 5.18 -5.56
N VAL A 79 15.30 5.26 -4.94
CA VAL A 79 14.89 6.42 -4.13
C VAL A 79 14.94 6.14 -2.63
N SER A 80 15.16 4.90 -2.23
CA SER A 80 15.42 4.48 -0.85
C SER A 80 16.25 3.21 -0.81
N GLU A 81 17.19 3.14 0.13
CA GLU A 81 18.02 1.97 0.39
C GLU A 81 17.88 1.57 1.86
N ILE A 82 17.43 0.33 2.11
CA ILE A 82 17.17 -0.20 3.44
C ILE A 82 18.06 -1.40 3.67
N HIS A 83 19.07 -1.26 4.51
CA HIS A 83 20.08 -2.28 4.79
C HIS A 83 19.78 -3.13 6.03
N ASP A 84 18.64 -2.90 6.70
CA ASP A 84 18.20 -3.74 7.81
C ASP A 84 17.98 -5.18 7.35
N PRO A 85 18.30 -6.19 8.16
CA PRO A 85 18.17 -7.60 7.80
C PRO A 85 16.76 -7.99 7.36
N VAL A 86 15.73 -7.35 7.94
CA VAL A 86 14.31 -7.53 7.59
C VAL A 86 13.63 -6.17 7.64
N THR A 87 12.78 -5.87 6.66
CA THR A 87 11.92 -4.68 6.65
C THR A 87 10.47 -5.12 6.75
N THR A 88 9.82 -4.69 7.80
CA THR A 88 8.42 -5.03 8.06
C THR A 88 7.47 -4.22 7.17
N THR A 89 6.27 -4.75 6.97
CA THR A 89 5.22 -4.00 6.26
C THR A 89 4.80 -2.74 7.02
N ASP A 90 4.97 -2.70 8.34
CA ASP A 90 4.65 -1.52 9.14
C ASP A 90 5.72 -0.41 9.02
N GLU A 91 6.96 -0.78 8.66
CA GLU A 91 7.99 0.18 8.26
C GLU A 91 7.78 0.69 6.83
N LEU A 92 7.29 -0.18 5.92
CA LEU A 92 6.94 0.21 4.55
C LEU A 92 5.70 1.11 4.51
N ILE A 93 4.71 0.82 5.36
CA ILE A 93 3.48 1.62 5.54
C ILE A 93 2.93 1.42 6.96
N PRO A 94 2.91 2.44 7.82
CA PRO A 94 2.46 2.32 9.21
C PRO A 94 0.93 2.19 9.30
N SER A 95 0.41 1.00 8.98
CA SER A 95 -1.01 0.74 8.75
C SER A 95 -1.91 0.99 9.97
N GLY A 96 -1.38 0.95 11.19
CA GLY A 96 -2.11 1.27 12.42
C GLY A 96 -2.43 2.76 12.51
N GLU A 97 -1.42 3.61 12.35
CA GLU A 97 -1.55 5.08 12.45
C GLU A 97 -2.34 5.67 11.29
N THR A 98 -2.28 5.03 10.13
CA THR A 98 -2.90 5.52 8.90
C THR A 98 -4.26 4.88 8.60
N SER A 99 -4.88 4.26 9.60
CA SER A 99 -6.13 3.51 9.42
C SER A 99 -7.28 4.33 8.83
N SER A 100 -7.34 5.63 9.10
CA SER A 100 -8.33 6.57 8.54
C SER A 100 -8.13 6.86 7.05
N PHE A 101 -6.96 6.57 6.49
CA PHE A 101 -6.64 6.80 5.06
C PHE A 101 -6.77 5.56 4.19
N ARG A 102 -7.22 4.41 4.72
CA ARG A 102 -7.27 3.13 3.97
C ARG A 102 -8.06 3.19 2.67
N SER A 103 -9.06 4.06 2.59
CA SER A 103 -9.88 4.29 1.40
C SER A 103 -9.49 5.58 0.66
N ASN A 104 -8.31 6.13 0.92
CA ASN A 104 -7.75 7.29 0.27
C ASN A 104 -6.32 6.96 -0.18
N PRO A 105 -6.14 6.39 -1.38
CA PRO A 105 -4.84 5.90 -1.84
C PRO A 105 -3.74 6.97 -1.86
N LEU A 106 -4.06 8.18 -2.30
CA LEU A 106 -3.11 9.30 -2.31
C LEU A 106 -2.73 9.71 -0.89
N GLY A 107 -3.73 9.86 0.00
CA GLY A 107 -3.49 10.22 1.40
C GLY A 107 -2.70 9.16 2.15
N LEU A 108 -2.98 7.87 1.89
CA LEU A 108 -2.24 6.77 2.49
C LEU A 108 -0.78 6.74 2.01
N ALA A 109 -0.55 6.95 0.71
CA ALA A 109 0.79 6.89 0.13
C ALA A 109 1.76 7.95 0.71
N GLU A 110 1.25 9.08 1.23
CA GLU A 110 2.08 10.10 1.91
C GLU A 110 2.80 9.56 3.15
N PHE A 111 2.36 8.44 3.70
CA PHE A 111 2.99 7.81 4.87
C PHE A 111 3.93 6.67 4.50
N ALA A 112 4.13 6.39 3.21
CA ALA A 112 5.03 5.33 2.79
C ALA A 112 6.46 5.59 3.30
N LEU A 113 7.05 4.59 3.95
CA LEU A 113 8.38 4.63 4.59
C LEU A 113 8.57 5.76 5.64
N SER A 114 7.50 6.41 6.11
CA SER A 114 7.59 7.58 6.99
C SER A 114 8.40 7.33 8.28
N ARG A 115 8.41 6.09 8.78
CA ARG A 115 9.19 5.69 9.97
C ARG A 115 10.63 5.32 9.66
N LYS A 116 10.94 4.96 8.42
CA LYS A 116 12.24 4.42 8.02
C LYS A 116 13.05 5.41 7.22
N ASP A 117 12.40 6.08 6.29
CA ASP A 117 12.99 7.03 5.37
C ASP A 117 11.96 8.13 5.05
N PRO A 118 11.82 9.14 5.92
CA PRO A 118 10.79 10.17 5.78
C PRO A 118 10.86 10.98 4.46
N GLU A 119 12.02 11.02 3.82
CA GLU A 119 12.21 11.74 2.55
C GLU A 119 11.84 10.91 1.31
N TYR A 120 11.56 9.61 1.49
CA TYR A 120 11.21 8.70 0.39
C TYR A 120 10.11 9.25 -0.51
N VAL A 121 9.01 9.72 0.08
CA VAL A 121 7.84 10.23 -0.67
C VAL A 121 8.23 11.38 -1.58
N GLY A 122 9.03 12.32 -1.07
CA GLY A 122 9.52 13.46 -1.84
C GLY A 122 10.35 13.02 -3.06
N ARG A 123 11.32 12.12 -2.83
CA ARG A 123 12.19 11.60 -3.89
C ARG A 123 11.43 10.77 -4.94
N ALA A 124 10.45 9.95 -4.50
CA ALA A 124 9.61 9.18 -5.42
C ALA A 124 8.75 10.09 -6.30
N LYS A 125 8.11 11.11 -5.71
CA LYS A 125 7.32 12.10 -6.45
C LYS A 125 8.15 12.90 -7.45
N GLU A 126 9.42 13.18 -7.13
CA GLU A 126 10.31 13.89 -8.05
C GLU A 126 10.50 13.10 -9.36
N ILE A 127 10.79 11.80 -9.27
CA ILE A 127 10.89 10.95 -10.45
C ILE A 127 9.54 10.77 -11.15
N GLN A 128 8.45 10.69 -10.40
CA GLN A 128 7.11 10.62 -10.99
C GLN A 128 6.80 11.82 -11.89
N LYS A 129 7.34 13.01 -11.60
CA LYS A 129 7.19 14.19 -12.47
C LYS A 129 7.74 13.96 -13.87
N ALA A 130 8.87 13.24 -14.00
CA ALA A 130 9.45 12.93 -15.30
C ALA A 130 8.50 12.04 -16.13
N GLN A 131 7.90 11.03 -15.50
CA GLN A 131 6.93 10.17 -16.17
C GLN A 131 5.67 10.95 -16.58
N LYS A 132 5.12 11.77 -15.69
CA LYS A 132 3.96 12.62 -16.00
C LYS A 132 4.23 13.61 -17.13
N ALA A 133 5.45 14.16 -17.22
CA ALA A 133 5.84 15.02 -18.32
C ALA A 133 5.78 14.28 -19.67
N ILE A 134 6.30 13.04 -19.74
CA ILE A 134 6.17 12.22 -20.95
C ILE A 134 4.71 11.97 -21.31
N GLU A 135 3.88 11.60 -20.36
CA GLU A 135 2.46 11.32 -20.57
C GLU A 135 1.67 12.55 -21.04
N SER A 136 2.11 13.75 -20.67
CA SER A 136 1.56 15.03 -21.17
C SER A 136 2.19 15.51 -22.47
N GLY A 137 3.12 14.77 -23.04
CA GLY A 137 3.83 15.16 -24.27
C GLY A 137 4.96 16.17 -24.04
N GLU A 138 5.40 16.34 -22.79
CA GLU A 138 6.48 17.22 -22.40
C GLU A 138 7.82 16.48 -22.28
N CYS A 139 8.92 17.22 -22.28
CA CYS A 139 10.25 16.65 -22.13
C CYS A 139 10.55 16.33 -20.65
N ALA A 140 10.73 15.07 -20.31
CA ALA A 140 11.06 14.59 -18.96
C ALA A 140 12.30 15.30 -18.36
N GLY A 141 13.35 15.55 -19.19
CA GLY A 141 14.56 16.24 -18.74
C GLY A 141 14.37 17.73 -18.44
N LYS A 142 13.29 18.36 -18.92
CA LYS A 142 12.92 19.72 -18.49
C LYS A 142 12.21 19.69 -17.14
N ALA A 143 11.38 18.68 -16.91
CA ALA A 143 10.67 18.52 -15.64
C ALA A 143 11.61 18.09 -14.51
N VAL A 144 12.59 17.22 -14.82
CA VAL A 144 13.57 16.68 -13.86
C VAL A 144 14.96 16.72 -14.51
N PRO A 145 15.83 17.68 -14.17
CA PRO A 145 17.15 17.85 -14.80
C PRO A 145 18.05 16.59 -14.75
N GLU A 146 18.03 15.86 -13.65
CA GLU A 146 18.76 14.60 -13.49
C GLU A 146 18.41 13.58 -14.61
N VAL A 147 17.16 13.58 -15.05
CA VAL A 147 16.71 12.71 -16.14
C VAL A 147 17.39 13.07 -17.48
N ALA A 148 17.67 14.35 -17.72
CA ALA A 148 18.39 14.77 -18.93
C ALA A 148 19.84 14.21 -18.95
N GLU A 149 20.50 14.21 -17.80
CA GLU A 149 21.87 13.67 -17.66
C GLU A 149 21.89 12.16 -17.90
N ILE A 150 20.98 11.42 -17.24
CA ILE A 150 20.86 9.98 -17.38
C ILE A 150 20.51 9.59 -18.82
N MET A 151 19.63 10.33 -19.50
CA MET A 151 19.29 10.09 -20.90
C MET A 151 20.51 10.24 -21.83
N GLY A 152 21.42 11.15 -21.52
CA GLY A 152 22.68 11.26 -22.23
C GLY A 152 23.55 9.99 -22.13
N VAL A 153 23.52 9.31 -21.00
CA VAL A 153 24.22 8.02 -20.79
C VAL A 153 23.47 6.88 -21.46
N VAL A 154 22.15 6.83 -21.29
CA VAL A 154 21.29 5.76 -21.85
C VAL A 154 21.41 5.73 -23.37
N LYS A 155 21.30 6.86 -24.06
CA LYS A 155 21.43 6.95 -25.53
C LYS A 155 22.78 6.52 -26.08
N LYS A 156 23.85 6.62 -25.30
CA LYS A 156 25.17 6.12 -25.72
C LYS A 156 25.21 4.59 -25.73
N LYS A 157 24.49 3.92 -24.82
CA LYS A 157 24.44 2.46 -24.73
C LYS A 157 23.32 1.83 -25.52
N PHE A 158 22.20 2.54 -25.62
CA PHE A 158 20.95 2.12 -26.25
C PHE A 158 20.47 3.24 -27.19
N PRO A 159 21.05 3.36 -28.40
CA PRO A 159 20.73 4.45 -29.35
C PRO A 159 19.25 4.51 -29.74
N GLU A 160 18.55 3.36 -29.70
CA GLU A 160 17.13 3.21 -29.99
C GLU A 160 16.21 3.73 -28.87
N ALA A 161 16.76 4.00 -27.69
CA ALA A 161 15.98 4.49 -26.56
C ALA A 161 15.44 5.91 -26.84
N SER A 162 14.14 6.08 -26.76
CA SER A 162 13.42 7.34 -26.98
C SER A 162 12.33 7.54 -25.93
N HIS A 163 11.78 8.73 -25.87
CA HIS A 163 10.64 9.03 -24.99
C HIS A 163 9.37 8.27 -25.37
N GLU A 164 9.31 7.70 -26.57
CA GLU A 164 8.16 6.95 -27.05
C GLU A 164 8.14 5.50 -26.55
N ASN A 165 9.33 4.92 -26.34
CA ASN A 165 9.48 3.51 -25.97
C ASN A 165 10.07 3.29 -24.56
N MET A 166 10.25 4.36 -23.78
CA MET A 166 10.78 4.27 -22.42
C MET A 166 10.02 5.16 -21.44
N GLY A 167 10.16 4.83 -20.16
CA GLY A 167 9.61 5.64 -19.09
C GLY A 167 10.50 5.66 -17.86
N PHE A 168 10.09 6.42 -16.86
CA PHE A 168 10.82 6.67 -15.62
C PHE A 168 9.98 6.28 -14.41
N GLY A 169 10.54 5.44 -13.56
CA GLY A 169 9.91 5.01 -12.32
C GLY A 169 10.88 5.03 -11.14
N SER A 170 10.33 4.95 -9.94
CA SER A 170 11.13 4.76 -8.74
C SER A 170 11.22 3.29 -8.36
N THR A 171 12.27 2.94 -7.62
CA THR A 171 12.46 1.64 -6.97
C THR A 171 13.05 1.85 -5.60
N ILE A 172 12.80 0.91 -4.69
CA ILE A 172 13.53 0.80 -3.44
C ILE A 172 14.46 -0.41 -3.49
N PHE A 173 15.57 -0.32 -2.78
CA PHE A 173 16.37 -1.47 -2.39
C PHE A 173 16.07 -1.80 -0.92
N ALA A 174 15.86 -3.08 -0.61
CA ALA A 174 15.79 -3.57 0.75
C ALA A 174 16.29 -5.00 0.85
N VAL A 175 17.01 -5.35 1.93
CA VAL A 175 17.59 -6.69 2.08
C VAL A 175 16.51 -7.77 2.06
N LYS A 176 15.48 -7.64 2.90
CA LYS A 176 14.38 -8.62 3.01
C LYS A 176 13.06 -7.92 3.36
N PRO A 177 12.39 -7.27 2.39
CA PRO A 177 11.17 -6.53 2.64
C PRO A 177 9.92 -7.41 2.70
N GLY A 178 8.88 -6.89 3.40
CA GLY A 178 7.52 -7.40 3.33
C GLY A 178 7.13 -8.40 4.40
N ASP A 179 7.80 -8.36 5.56
CA ASP A 179 7.38 -9.11 6.74
C ASP A 179 6.21 -8.41 7.43
N GLY A 180 5.08 -9.08 7.56
CA GLY A 180 3.88 -8.54 8.21
C GLY A 180 2.59 -8.77 7.42
N SER A 181 1.52 -8.06 7.76
CA SER A 181 0.17 -8.26 7.20
C SER A 181 -0.29 -7.19 6.21
N ALA A 182 0.22 -5.95 6.29
CA ALA A 182 -0.17 -4.84 5.42
C ALA A 182 0.56 -4.83 4.06
N ARG A 183 0.78 -6.02 3.49
CA ARG A 183 1.59 -6.23 2.28
C ARG A 183 1.01 -5.54 1.04
N GLU A 184 -0.30 -5.57 0.94
CA GLU A 184 -1.02 -4.99 -0.18
C GLU A 184 -0.87 -3.46 -0.19
N GLN A 185 -1.09 -2.81 0.94
CA GLN A 185 -0.90 -1.36 1.08
C GLN A 185 0.57 -0.95 0.93
N ALA A 186 1.52 -1.78 1.42
CA ALA A 186 2.94 -1.53 1.23
C ALA A 186 3.35 -1.52 -0.26
N ALA A 187 2.70 -2.32 -1.11
CA ALA A 187 2.92 -2.33 -2.55
C ALA A 187 2.16 -1.20 -3.25
N SER A 188 0.86 -1.05 -2.97
CA SER A 188 0.00 -0.07 -3.64
C SER A 188 0.44 1.37 -3.39
N CYS A 189 0.89 1.70 -2.17
CA CYS A 189 1.39 3.04 -1.86
C CYS A 189 2.63 3.40 -2.68
N GLN A 190 3.56 2.45 -2.88
CA GLN A 190 4.71 2.67 -3.75
C GLN A 190 4.26 2.89 -5.21
N LYS A 191 3.31 2.08 -5.70
CA LYS A 191 2.77 2.24 -7.06
C LYS A 191 2.11 3.60 -7.27
N VAL A 192 1.33 4.06 -6.32
CA VAL A 192 0.69 5.40 -6.34
C VAL A 192 1.73 6.53 -6.45
N LEU A 193 2.90 6.36 -5.83
CA LEU A 193 4.01 7.30 -5.88
C LEU A 193 4.92 7.13 -7.12
N GLY A 194 4.53 6.32 -8.11
CA GLY A 194 5.34 6.07 -9.30
C GLY A 194 6.40 4.99 -9.12
N GLY A 195 6.24 4.12 -8.12
CA GLY A 195 7.07 2.93 -7.95
C GLY A 195 6.78 1.88 -9.02
N TRP A 196 7.82 1.36 -9.68
CA TRP A 196 7.72 0.35 -10.73
C TRP A 196 8.44 -0.94 -10.39
N ALA A 197 9.33 -0.91 -9.42
CA ALA A 197 10.07 -2.09 -9.02
C ALA A 197 10.46 -2.05 -7.55
N ASN A 198 10.80 -3.22 -7.02
CA ASN A 198 11.58 -3.37 -5.80
C ASN A 198 12.78 -4.27 -6.10
N ILE A 199 13.94 -3.92 -5.55
CA ILE A 199 15.16 -4.71 -5.62
C ILE A 199 15.40 -5.27 -4.23
N ALA A 200 15.53 -6.58 -4.10
CA ALA A 200 15.73 -7.24 -2.81
C ALA A 200 16.71 -8.42 -2.93
N ASN A 201 17.43 -8.70 -1.84
CA ASN A 201 18.21 -9.95 -1.79
C ASN A 201 17.26 -11.15 -1.64
N GLU A 202 16.18 -10.96 -0.86
CA GLU A 202 15.14 -11.95 -0.63
C GLU A 202 13.84 -11.23 -0.24
N TYR A 203 12.70 -11.81 -0.54
CA TYR A 203 11.40 -11.32 -0.06
C TYR A 203 10.99 -12.07 1.21
N ALA A 204 10.66 -11.35 2.27
CA ALA A 204 10.24 -11.96 3.54
C ALA A 204 9.01 -12.87 3.39
N THR A 205 8.12 -12.55 2.45
CA THR A 205 6.95 -13.37 2.13
C THR A 205 6.68 -13.42 0.63
N LYS A 206 6.27 -14.58 0.12
CA LYS A 206 5.77 -14.73 -1.25
C LYS A 206 4.59 -13.80 -1.54
N ARG A 207 3.78 -13.50 -0.52
CA ARG A 207 2.59 -12.65 -0.65
C ARG A 207 2.95 -11.20 -0.96
N TYR A 208 3.99 -10.65 -0.33
CA TYR A 208 4.43 -9.29 -0.65
C TYR A 208 4.93 -9.21 -2.09
N ARG A 209 5.75 -10.17 -2.53
CA ARG A 209 6.19 -10.26 -3.93
C ARG A 209 5.01 -10.35 -4.89
N SER A 210 3.99 -11.17 -4.57
CA SER A 210 2.77 -11.28 -5.39
C SER A 210 1.98 -9.97 -5.42
N ASN A 211 1.90 -9.24 -4.31
CA ASN A 211 1.24 -7.92 -4.30
C ASN A 211 1.97 -6.92 -5.20
N LEU A 212 3.30 -6.88 -5.22
CA LEU A 212 4.05 -6.05 -6.17
C LEU A 212 3.64 -6.36 -7.62
N ILE A 213 3.62 -7.65 -7.99
CA ILE A 213 3.21 -8.09 -9.34
C ILE A 213 1.77 -7.68 -9.64
N ASN A 214 0.84 -7.89 -8.71
CA ASN A 214 -0.56 -7.54 -8.87
C ASN A 214 -0.78 -6.02 -9.12
N TRP A 215 0.11 -5.19 -8.56
CA TRP A 215 0.12 -3.75 -8.80
C TRP A 215 0.93 -3.34 -10.04
N GLY A 216 1.39 -4.30 -10.85
CA GLY A 216 2.19 -4.03 -12.04
C GLY A 216 3.57 -3.47 -11.69
N MET A 217 4.19 -3.97 -10.63
CA MET A 217 5.56 -3.66 -10.24
C MET A 217 6.44 -4.90 -10.41
N LEU A 218 7.72 -4.69 -10.69
CA LEU A 218 8.69 -5.76 -10.90
C LEU A 218 9.45 -6.07 -9.61
N PRO A 219 9.34 -7.29 -9.06
CA PRO A 219 10.13 -7.73 -7.92
C PRO A 219 11.44 -8.40 -8.41
N PHE A 220 12.55 -7.71 -8.30
CA PHE A 220 13.91 -8.20 -8.59
C PHE A 220 14.59 -8.77 -7.35
#